data_fa7d0746197adc13522a8daef5104c01
#
_entry.id   fa7d0746197adc13522a8daef5104c01
#
_cell.length_a   1.000
_cell.length_b   1.000
_cell.length_c   1.000
_cell.angle_alpha   90.00
_cell.angle_beta   90.00
_cell.angle_gamma   90.00
#
_symmetry.space_group_name_H-M   'P 1'
#
loop_
_entity.id
_entity.type
_entity.pdbx_description
1 polymer ?
#
loop_
_entity_poly.entity_id
_entity_poly.type
_entity_poly.pdbx_seq_one_letter_code
_entity_poly.pdbx_strand_id
1 'polypeptide(L)'
;MHISIGDVKLFFDIEGAKLVPEGPTMRERPTLILLHGGPGFDHSSYKPAFSPLADVAQLVYLDHRGNGRSDRGTPAQWNLAQWGDDVRAFCDALGIERPVVFGNSFGGIVAMAYATRHPDHPGKLVLSSTTAKSRFDRIFAAFERLGGTEARDAARRYWETPGPDTLPDYARLCFPLYSRAPRDPDANARTLWNFDVMHHFGGGEDHRFDLLPDLARLRCPTLVLGGEDDPICTIDDQADIAA
;
A
#
# COMPACT_ATOMS: atom_id res chain seq x y z
N MET A 1 6.65 -14.22 -10.16
CA MET A 1 6.08 -14.49 -11.51
C MET A 1 5.76 -13.17 -12.20
N HIS A 2 5.52 -13.16 -13.53
CA HIS A 2 5.10 -11.94 -14.23
C HIS A 2 3.84 -12.20 -15.05
N ILE A 3 2.94 -11.23 -15.13
CA ILE A 3 1.74 -11.23 -15.95
C ILE A 3 1.63 -9.94 -16.75
N SER A 4 1.30 -10.02 -18.03
CA SER A 4 1.03 -8.83 -18.87
C SER A 4 -0.36 -8.28 -18.58
N ILE A 5 -0.45 -6.97 -18.38
CA ILE A 5 -1.72 -6.25 -18.19
C ILE A 5 -1.89 -5.13 -19.23
N GLY A 6 -1.47 -5.40 -20.46
CA GLY A 6 -1.45 -4.44 -21.56
C GLY A 6 -0.04 -4.00 -21.87
N ASP A 7 0.32 -2.80 -21.52
CA ASP A 7 1.60 -2.14 -21.85
C ASP A 7 2.77 -2.52 -20.92
N VAL A 8 2.48 -3.13 -19.76
CA VAL A 8 3.49 -3.54 -18.78
C VAL A 8 3.25 -4.96 -18.28
N LYS A 9 4.31 -5.53 -17.70
CA LYS A 9 4.25 -6.77 -16.92
C LYS A 9 4.36 -6.44 -15.43
N LEU A 10 3.39 -6.91 -14.65
CA LEU A 10 3.45 -6.82 -13.20
C LEU A 10 4.04 -8.10 -12.63
N PHE A 11 4.93 -7.94 -11.64
CA PHE A 11 5.44 -9.04 -10.85
C PHE A 11 4.47 -9.36 -9.71
N PHE A 12 4.30 -10.65 -9.46
CA PHE A 12 3.56 -11.14 -8.30
C PHE A 12 4.15 -12.44 -7.79
N ASP A 13 3.90 -12.73 -6.51
CA ASP A 13 4.22 -14.00 -5.89
C ASP A 13 3.00 -14.59 -5.21
N ILE A 14 2.95 -15.92 -5.04
CA ILE A 14 1.78 -16.62 -4.49
C ILE A 14 2.20 -17.54 -3.35
N GLU A 15 1.42 -17.51 -2.27
CA GLU A 15 1.48 -18.50 -1.18
C GLU A 15 0.08 -19.08 -0.93
N GLY A 16 0.04 -20.36 -0.59
CA GLY A 16 -1.22 -21.06 -0.33
C GLY A 16 -1.94 -21.54 -1.58
N ALA A 17 -2.73 -22.58 -1.41
CA ALA A 17 -3.53 -23.16 -2.49
C ALA A 17 -4.91 -22.51 -2.57
N LYS A 18 -5.39 -22.22 -3.79
CA LYS A 18 -6.75 -21.73 -4.02
C LYS A 18 -7.79 -22.82 -3.82
N LEU A 19 -7.50 -24.04 -4.24
CA LEU A 19 -8.38 -25.22 -4.06
C LEU A 19 -7.77 -26.16 -3.05
N VAL A 20 -8.55 -26.56 -2.05
CA VAL A 20 -8.13 -27.49 -1.00
C VAL A 20 -9.14 -28.63 -0.84
N PRO A 21 -8.69 -29.87 -0.54
CA PRO A 21 -9.60 -30.97 -0.27
C PRO A 21 -10.45 -30.71 0.99
N GLU A 22 -11.74 -31.00 0.89
CA GLU A 22 -12.69 -30.97 2.00
C GLU A 22 -13.62 -32.21 1.92
N GLY A 23 -13.19 -33.28 2.56
CA GLY A 23 -13.84 -34.58 2.37
C GLY A 23 -13.82 -35.03 0.91
N PRO A 24 -14.99 -35.38 0.32
CA PRO A 24 -15.08 -35.82 -1.08
C PRO A 24 -15.10 -34.67 -2.11
N THR A 25 -14.99 -33.40 -1.67
CA THR A 25 -15.09 -32.22 -2.53
C THR A 25 -13.84 -31.36 -2.44
N MET A 26 -13.71 -30.42 -3.38
CA MET A 26 -12.71 -29.37 -3.32
C MET A 26 -13.37 -28.06 -2.88
N ARG A 27 -12.81 -27.40 -1.86
CA ARG A 27 -13.26 -26.08 -1.41
C ARG A 27 -12.34 -25.00 -1.98
N GLU A 28 -12.95 -23.96 -2.50
CA GLU A 28 -12.23 -22.77 -2.95
C GLU A 28 -11.95 -21.85 -1.76
N ARG A 29 -10.69 -21.42 -1.61
CA ARG A 29 -10.28 -20.37 -0.66
C ARG A 29 -10.37 -18.99 -1.30
N PRO A 30 -10.67 -17.95 -0.52
CA PRO A 30 -10.62 -16.58 -1.03
C PRO A 30 -9.21 -16.24 -1.53
N THR A 31 -9.11 -15.40 -2.55
CA THR A 31 -7.84 -14.79 -2.94
C THR A 31 -7.67 -13.48 -2.17
N LEU A 32 -6.54 -13.35 -1.47
CA LEU A 32 -6.12 -12.13 -0.78
C LEU A 32 -4.99 -11.48 -1.56
N ILE A 33 -5.26 -10.32 -2.17
CA ILE A 33 -4.25 -9.52 -2.85
C ILE A 33 -3.63 -8.55 -1.84
N LEU A 34 -2.31 -8.54 -1.77
CA LEU A 34 -1.51 -7.74 -0.85
C LEU A 34 -0.81 -6.63 -1.64
N LEU A 35 -1.23 -5.39 -1.39
CA LEU A 35 -0.73 -4.18 -2.02
C LEU A 35 0.23 -3.46 -1.07
N HIS A 36 1.53 -3.45 -1.43
CA HIS A 36 2.60 -2.93 -0.58
C HIS A 36 2.57 -1.41 -0.41
N GLY A 37 3.19 -0.94 0.67
CA GLY A 37 3.42 0.47 0.95
C GLY A 37 4.51 1.11 0.06
N GLY A 38 4.86 2.33 0.36
CA GLY A 38 5.81 3.15 -0.39
C GLY A 38 5.16 4.45 -0.86
N PRO A 39 5.12 4.76 -2.16
CA PRO A 39 5.64 3.98 -3.31
C PRO A 39 7.16 3.85 -3.30
N GLY A 40 7.69 3.09 -4.24
CA GLY A 40 9.13 2.88 -4.39
C GLY A 40 9.68 1.66 -3.64
N PHE A 41 8.81 0.82 -3.05
CA PHE A 41 9.17 -0.42 -2.36
C PHE A 41 8.77 -1.64 -3.20
N ASP A 42 8.75 -2.81 -2.57
CA ASP A 42 8.20 -4.05 -3.09
C ASP A 42 7.43 -4.80 -2.00
N HIS A 43 6.86 -5.96 -2.34
CA HIS A 43 6.08 -6.78 -1.42
C HIS A 43 6.90 -7.47 -0.32
N SER A 44 8.24 -7.44 -0.37
CA SER A 44 9.10 -8.26 0.50
C SER A 44 8.89 -7.99 2.00
N SER A 45 8.45 -6.78 2.36
CA SER A 45 8.15 -6.40 3.75
C SER A 45 7.00 -7.20 4.38
N TYR A 46 6.13 -7.83 3.57
CA TYR A 46 5.04 -8.64 4.06
C TYR A 46 5.44 -10.07 4.44
N LYS A 47 6.63 -10.50 4.02
CA LYS A 47 7.13 -11.83 4.28
C LYS A 47 8.14 -11.86 5.45
N PRO A 48 8.03 -12.82 6.36
CA PRO A 48 7.06 -13.92 6.41
C PRO A 48 5.77 -13.60 7.19
N ALA A 49 5.55 -12.34 7.60
CA ALA A 49 4.48 -11.98 8.54
C ALA A 49 3.07 -12.40 8.07
N PHE A 50 2.80 -12.35 6.77
CA PHE A 50 1.52 -12.73 6.20
C PHE A 50 1.41 -14.23 5.85
N SER A 51 2.52 -14.97 5.78
CA SER A 51 2.53 -16.39 5.39
C SER A 51 1.57 -17.29 6.18
N PRO A 52 1.31 -17.08 7.50
CA PRO A 52 0.31 -17.87 8.22
C PRO A 52 -1.11 -17.76 7.67
N LEU A 53 -1.47 -16.67 6.97
CA LEU A 53 -2.78 -16.53 6.33
C LEU A 53 -2.96 -17.46 5.13
N ALA A 54 -1.89 -18.09 4.62
CA ALA A 54 -1.96 -19.10 3.57
C ALA A 54 -2.77 -20.34 3.98
N ASP A 55 -3.03 -20.53 5.27
CA ASP A 55 -3.88 -21.60 5.78
C ASP A 55 -5.39 -21.34 5.51
N VAL A 56 -5.78 -20.08 5.28
CA VAL A 56 -7.19 -19.69 5.09
C VAL A 56 -7.47 -18.99 3.77
N ALA A 57 -6.45 -18.52 3.06
CA ALA A 57 -6.57 -17.80 1.79
C ALA A 57 -5.43 -18.17 0.83
N GLN A 58 -5.61 -17.95 -0.47
CA GLN A 58 -4.51 -17.84 -1.40
C GLN A 58 -3.99 -16.41 -1.34
N LEU A 59 -2.72 -16.22 -0.97
CA LEU A 59 -2.06 -14.93 -0.88
C LEU A 59 -1.42 -14.58 -2.22
N VAL A 60 -1.69 -13.39 -2.72
CA VAL A 60 -1.10 -12.84 -3.94
C VAL A 60 -0.39 -11.53 -3.57
N TYR A 61 0.92 -11.55 -3.57
CA TYR A 61 1.77 -10.38 -3.29
C TYR A 61 2.05 -9.68 -4.62
N LEU A 62 1.58 -8.46 -4.79
CA LEU A 62 1.71 -7.70 -6.02
C LEU A 62 2.74 -6.58 -5.87
N ASP A 63 3.70 -6.49 -6.80
CA ASP A 63 4.52 -5.29 -6.97
C ASP A 63 3.79 -4.33 -7.93
N HIS A 64 3.52 -3.10 -7.50
CA HIS A 64 2.86 -2.10 -8.33
C HIS A 64 3.71 -1.71 -9.55
N ARG A 65 3.07 -1.21 -10.64
CA ARG A 65 3.77 -0.58 -11.76
C ARG A 65 4.83 0.41 -11.25
N GLY A 66 6.04 0.34 -11.80
CA GLY A 66 7.16 1.19 -11.37
C GLY A 66 7.89 0.68 -10.12
N ASN A 67 7.37 -0.28 -9.39
CA ASN A 67 7.89 -0.73 -8.11
C ASN A 67 8.45 -2.15 -8.18
N GLY A 68 9.38 -2.46 -7.28
CA GLY A 68 9.93 -3.79 -7.11
C GLY A 68 10.42 -4.41 -8.43
N ARG A 69 9.88 -5.58 -8.76
CA ARG A 69 10.21 -6.39 -9.95
C ARG A 69 9.29 -6.15 -11.13
N SER A 70 8.25 -5.30 -10.97
CA SER A 70 7.35 -4.91 -12.05
C SER A 70 8.01 -3.99 -13.07
N ASP A 71 7.52 -4.00 -14.31
CA ASP A 71 7.96 -3.07 -15.34
C ASP A 71 7.74 -1.62 -14.87
N ARG A 72 8.66 -0.74 -15.28
CA ARG A 72 8.66 0.66 -14.83
C ARG A 72 7.49 1.46 -15.40
N GLY A 73 7.12 1.23 -16.66
CA GLY A 73 6.24 2.14 -17.39
C GLY A 73 6.90 3.51 -17.56
N THR A 74 6.10 4.55 -17.63
CA THR A 74 6.57 5.94 -17.74
C THR A 74 6.13 6.77 -16.52
N PRO A 75 6.83 7.86 -16.16
CA PRO A 75 6.42 8.72 -15.04
C PRO A 75 4.98 9.23 -15.13
N ALA A 76 4.46 9.49 -16.34
CA ALA A 76 3.07 9.89 -16.53
C ALA A 76 2.04 8.85 -16.08
N GLN A 77 2.45 7.59 -15.94
CA GLN A 77 1.62 6.47 -15.49
C GLN A 77 1.79 6.17 -13.99
N TRP A 78 2.65 6.88 -13.28
CA TRP A 78 2.85 6.73 -11.84
C TRP A 78 1.87 7.62 -11.07
N ASN A 79 0.59 7.24 -11.12
CA ASN A 79 -0.50 7.95 -10.47
C ASN A 79 -1.57 6.99 -9.94
N LEU A 80 -2.38 7.45 -8.98
CA LEU A 80 -3.37 6.62 -8.28
C LEU A 80 -4.43 6.02 -9.21
N ALA A 81 -4.85 6.76 -10.24
CA ALA A 81 -5.83 6.26 -11.20
C ALA A 81 -5.27 5.05 -11.96
N GLN A 82 -4.03 5.15 -12.46
CA GLN A 82 -3.38 4.07 -13.19
C GLN A 82 -3.11 2.85 -12.28
N TRP A 83 -2.58 3.06 -11.08
CA TRP A 83 -2.36 1.94 -10.15
C TRP A 83 -3.65 1.25 -9.74
N GLY A 84 -4.75 1.99 -9.57
CA GLY A 84 -6.07 1.41 -9.33
C GLY A 84 -6.57 0.56 -10.51
N ASP A 85 -6.41 1.07 -11.73
CA ASP A 85 -6.77 0.34 -12.97
C ASP A 85 -5.85 -0.87 -13.20
N ASP A 86 -4.57 -0.78 -12.84
CA ASP A 86 -3.62 -1.90 -12.89
C ASP A 86 -4.05 -3.07 -11.98
N VAL A 87 -4.56 -2.80 -10.78
CA VAL A 87 -5.10 -3.84 -9.89
C VAL A 87 -6.29 -4.54 -10.55
N ARG A 88 -7.16 -3.79 -11.20
CA ARG A 88 -8.29 -4.38 -11.95
C ARG A 88 -7.81 -5.24 -13.11
N ALA A 89 -6.93 -4.72 -13.95
CA ALA A 89 -6.37 -5.42 -15.10
C ALA A 89 -5.58 -6.68 -14.70
N PHE A 90 -4.86 -6.61 -13.56
CA PHE A 90 -4.18 -7.77 -12.98
C PHE A 90 -5.16 -8.88 -12.60
N CYS A 91 -6.27 -8.53 -11.95
CA CYS A 91 -7.31 -9.49 -11.60
C CYS A 91 -7.92 -10.13 -12.85
N ASP A 92 -8.23 -9.31 -13.86
CA ASP A 92 -8.81 -9.79 -15.12
C ASP A 92 -7.85 -10.77 -15.83
N ALA A 93 -6.56 -10.47 -15.87
CA ALA A 93 -5.56 -11.32 -16.51
C ALA A 93 -5.37 -12.68 -15.81
N LEU A 94 -5.67 -12.77 -14.51
CA LEU A 94 -5.58 -14.02 -13.72
C LEU A 94 -6.93 -14.68 -13.45
N GLY A 95 -8.05 -14.11 -13.93
CA GLY A 95 -9.39 -14.61 -13.64
C GLY A 95 -9.75 -14.55 -12.16
N ILE A 96 -9.26 -13.53 -11.44
CA ILE A 96 -9.56 -13.32 -10.03
C ILE A 96 -10.85 -12.51 -9.92
N GLU A 97 -11.89 -13.14 -9.43
CA GLU A 97 -13.19 -12.52 -9.18
C GLU A 97 -13.37 -12.22 -7.68
N ARG A 98 -13.88 -11.03 -7.38
CA ARG A 98 -14.22 -10.59 -6.01
C ARG A 98 -13.11 -10.83 -4.97
N PRO A 99 -11.86 -10.35 -5.21
CA PRO A 99 -10.76 -10.55 -4.28
C PRO A 99 -11.02 -9.86 -2.93
N VAL A 100 -10.41 -10.40 -1.87
CA VAL A 100 -10.11 -9.60 -0.70
C VAL A 100 -8.84 -8.82 -1.00
N VAL A 101 -8.86 -7.49 -0.85
CA VAL A 101 -7.70 -6.64 -1.12
C VAL A 101 -7.24 -6.02 0.18
N PHE A 102 -6.00 -6.32 0.56
CA PHE A 102 -5.30 -5.68 1.66
C PHE A 102 -4.37 -4.61 1.10
N GLY A 103 -4.44 -3.40 1.62
CA GLY A 103 -3.53 -2.32 1.30
C GLY A 103 -2.98 -1.66 2.57
N ASN A 104 -1.65 -1.53 2.65
CA ASN A 104 -0.98 -0.82 3.74
C ASN A 104 -0.37 0.48 3.22
N SER A 105 -0.56 1.58 3.96
CA SER A 105 0.01 2.88 3.63
C SER A 105 -0.34 3.27 2.18
N PHE A 106 0.63 3.54 1.31
CA PHE A 106 0.42 3.77 -0.12
C PHE A 106 -0.42 2.67 -0.79
N GLY A 107 -0.21 1.39 -0.45
CA GLY A 107 -1.03 0.28 -0.97
C GLY A 107 -2.51 0.40 -0.58
N GLY A 108 -2.81 1.03 0.57
CA GLY A 108 -4.18 1.34 0.98
C GLY A 108 -4.78 2.47 0.14
N ILE A 109 -4.00 3.48 -0.22
CA ILE A 109 -4.43 4.55 -1.14
C ILE A 109 -4.76 3.95 -2.51
N VAL A 110 -3.90 3.06 -3.02
CA VAL A 110 -4.16 2.33 -4.29
C VAL A 110 -5.39 1.44 -4.18
N ALA A 111 -5.59 0.74 -3.05
CA ALA A 111 -6.79 -0.08 -2.81
C ALA A 111 -8.08 0.74 -2.84
N MET A 112 -8.08 1.94 -2.26
CA MET A 112 -9.21 2.87 -2.32
C MET A 112 -9.42 3.39 -3.75
N ALA A 113 -8.35 3.81 -4.44
CA ALA A 113 -8.44 4.24 -5.84
C ALA A 113 -9.02 3.13 -6.74
N TYR A 114 -8.55 1.88 -6.56
CA TYR A 114 -9.10 0.72 -7.26
C TYR A 114 -10.58 0.51 -6.96
N ALA A 115 -10.97 0.49 -5.69
CA ALA A 115 -12.33 0.16 -5.28
C ALA A 115 -13.35 1.25 -5.64
N THR A 116 -12.95 2.53 -5.62
CA THR A 116 -13.82 3.64 -6.02
C THR A 116 -13.99 3.74 -7.53
N ARG A 117 -13.00 3.29 -8.32
CA ARG A 117 -13.06 3.23 -9.79
C ARG A 117 -13.78 1.98 -10.30
N HIS A 118 -13.70 0.88 -9.56
CA HIS A 118 -14.27 -0.43 -9.92
C HIS A 118 -15.15 -0.98 -8.77
N PRO A 119 -16.22 -0.29 -8.34
CA PRO A 119 -16.90 -0.54 -7.05
C PRO A 119 -17.58 -1.92 -6.96
N ASP A 120 -17.86 -2.57 -8.08
CA ASP A 120 -18.52 -3.88 -8.10
C ASP A 120 -17.51 -5.05 -8.09
N HIS A 121 -16.20 -4.77 -8.21
CA HIS A 121 -15.21 -5.83 -8.37
C HIS A 121 -14.62 -6.35 -7.05
N PRO A 122 -14.17 -5.50 -6.06
CA PRO A 122 -13.62 -6.03 -4.81
C PRO A 122 -14.68 -6.77 -4.00
N GLY A 123 -14.32 -7.93 -3.47
CA GLY A 123 -15.17 -8.68 -2.53
C GLY A 123 -15.14 -8.08 -1.13
N LYS A 124 -13.96 -7.65 -0.66
CA LYS A 124 -13.71 -6.98 0.62
C LYS A 124 -12.45 -6.14 0.54
N LEU A 125 -12.36 -5.11 1.38
CA LEU A 125 -11.14 -4.32 1.59
C LEU A 125 -10.65 -4.46 3.03
N VAL A 126 -9.32 -4.45 3.18
CA VAL A 126 -8.65 -4.26 4.46
C VAL A 126 -7.64 -3.12 4.25
N LEU A 127 -7.90 -1.99 4.86
CA LEU A 127 -7.10 -0.77 4.77
C LEU A 127 -6.32 -0.63 6.08
N SER A 128 -5.00 -0.69 5.99
CA SER A 128 -4.13 -0.70 7.17
C SER A 128 -3.15 0.46 7.14
N SER A 129 -3.12 1.28 8.19
CA SER A 129 -2.21 2.41 8.32
C SER A 129 -2.11 3.20 7.01
N THR A 130 -3.24 3.77 6.57
CA THR A 130 -3.39 4.46 5.28
C THR A 130 -4.21 5.73 5.45
N THR A 131 -4.25 6.57 4.43
CA THR A 131 -5.03 7.80 4.42
C THR A 131 -5.78 7.95 3.10
N ALA A 132 -6.96 8.55 3.12
CA ALA A 132 -7.72 8.88 1.92
C ALA A 132 -7.43 10.29 1.38
N LYS A 133 -6.64 11.08 2.11
CA LYS A 133 -6.31 12.46 1.75
C LYS A 133 -4.98 12.86 2.36
N SER A 134 -4.17 13.65 1.62
CA SER A 134 -2.95 14.25 2.15
C SER A 134 -3.23 15.18 3.32
N ARG A 135 -2.58 14.93 4.47
CA ARG A 135 -2.76 15.67 5.73
C ARG A 135 -1.40 15.99 6.37
N PHE A 136 -0.59 16.79 5.68
CA PHE A 136 0.75 17.12 6.18
C PHE A 136 0.73 17.83 7.54
N ASP A 137 -0.31 18.59 7.84
CA ASP A 137 -0.53 19.19 9.15
C ASP A 137 -0.59 18.13 10.26
N ARG A 138 -1.33 17.05 10.05
CA ARG A 138 -1.42 15.91 10.97
C ARG A 138 -0.10 15.17 11.10
N ILE A 139 0.59 14.92 9.98
CA ILE A 139 1.90 14.26 9.95
C ILE A 139 2.91 15.04 10.77
N PHE A 140 3.02 16.36 10.56
CA PHE A 140 4.00 17.18 11.28
C PHE A 140 3.68 17.27 12.78
N ALA A 141 2.38 17.38 13.15
CA ALA A 141 1.96 17.36 14.55
C ALA A 141 2.25 16.00 15.21
N ALA A 142 2.05 14.89 14.51
CA ALA A 142 2.36 13.57 15.04
C ALA A 142 3.87 13.36 15.24
N PHE A 143 4.72 13.79 14.31
CA PHE A 143 6.17 13.72 14.50
C PHE A 143 6.65 14.62 15.66
N GLU A 144 6.05 15.80 15.84
CA GLU A 144 6.37 16.66 16.99
C GLU A 144 5.98 15.98 18.31
N ARG A 145 4.81 15.37 18.38
CA ARG A 145 4.34 14.63 19.56
C ARG A 145 5.23 13.43 19.90
N LEU A 146 5.69 12.68 18.89
CA LEU A 146 6.42 11.44 19.09
C LEU A 146 7.94 11.60 19.23
N GLY A 147 8.52 12.56 18.52
CA GLY A 147 9.98 12.73 18.41
C GLY A 147 10.48 14.15 18.61
N GLY A 148 9.59 15.07 19.01
CA GLY A 148 9.93 16.46 19.27
C GLY A 148 10.13 17.32 18.02
N THR A 149 10.53 18.55 18.23
CA THR A 149 10.67 19.58 17.18
C THR A 149 11.65 19.16 16.09
N GLU A 150 12.74 18.45 16.42
CA GLU A 150 13.72 18.01 15.42
C GLU A 150 13.10 16.99 14.43
N ALA A 151 12.30 16.04 14.92
CA ALA A 151 11.62 15.07 14.07
C ALA A 151 10.58 15.75 13.19
N ARG A 152 9.79 16.69 13.73
CA ARG A 152 8.84 17.51 12.96
C ARG A 152 9.55 18.27 11.83
N ASP A 153 10.65 18.94 12.13
CA ASP A 153 11.35 19.78 11.16
C ASP A 153 12.04 18.93 10.08
N ALA A 154 12.56 17.75 10.43
CA ALA A 154 13.07 16.79 9.45
C ALA A 154 11.95 16.24 8.56
N ALA A 155 10.79 15.89 9.14
CA ALA A 155 9.62 15.47 8.41
C ALA A 155 9.16 16.56 7.43
N ARG A 156 9.03 17.80 7.90
CA ARG A 156 8.63 18.91 7.05
C ARG A 156 9.57 19.10 5.87
N ARG A 157 10.87 19.17 6.10
CA ARG A 157 11.86 19.33 5.01
C ARG A 157 11.76 18.21 3.97
N TYR A 158 11.62 16.96 4.42
CA TYR A 158 11.50 15.82 3.52
C TYR A 158 10.20 15.85 2.70
N TRP A 159 9.05 16.04 3.35
CA TRP A 159 7.77 16.02 2.66
C TRP A 159 7.54 17.24 1.75
N GLU A 160 8.09 18.42 2.10
CA GLU A 160 8.04 19.61 1.24
C GLU A 160 9.01 19.52 0.05
N THR A 161 10.14 18.81 0.22
CA THR A 161 11.17 18.67 -0.84
C THR A 161 11.77 17.26 -0.78
N PRO A 162 11.04 16.23 -1.25
CA PRO A 162 11.54 14.86 -1.24
C PRO A 162 12.80 14.72 -2.10
N GLY A 163 13.88 14.17 -1.51
CA GLY A 163 15.11 13.98 -2.26
C GLY A 163 16.27 13.43 -1.43
N PRO A 164 17.42 13.18 -2.09
CA PRO A 164 18.59 12.59 -1.45
C PRO A 164 19.18 13.47 -0.33
N ASP A 165 18.98 14.79 -0.39
CA ASP A 165 19.52 15.72 0.60
C ASP A 165 18.68 15.76 1.90
N THR A 166 17.40 15.46 1.81
CA THR A 166 16.46 15.50 2.95
C THR A 166 16.18 14.14 3.55
N LEU A 167 16.36 13.06 2.77
CA LEU A 167 16.11 11.69 3.21
C LEU A 167 16.99 11.23 4.40
N PRO A 168 18.30 11.55 4.51
CA PRO A 168 19.14 11.07 5.62
C PRO A 168 18.65 11.50 6.99
N ASP A 169 18.29 12.78 7.15
CA ASP A 169 17.75 13.29 8.42
C ASP A 169 16.38 12.69 8.74
N TYR A 170 15.52 12.56 7.70
CA TYR A 170 14.24 11.92 7.85
C TYR A 170 14.37 10.46 8.26
N ALA A 171 15.26 9.71 7.63
CA ALA A 171 15.50 8.32 7.97
C ALA A 171 16.02 8.15 9.41
N ARG A 172 16.90 9.04 9.86
CA ARG A 172 17.48 8.99 11.19
C ARG A 172 16.49 9.37 12.30
N LEU A 173 15.67 10.41 12.09
CA LEU A 173 14.80 10.99 13.12
C LEU A 173 13.36 10.46 13.06
N CYS A 174 12.85 10.15 11.86
CA CYS A 174 11.46 9.83 11.66
C CYS A 174 11.19 8.33 11.52
N PHE A 175 12.01 7.56 10.77
CA PHE A 175 11.78 6.11 10.62
C PHE A 175 11.72 5.33 11.94
N PRO A 176 12.51 5.65 12.99
CA PRO A 176 12.36 4.95 14.26
C PRO A 176 10.99 5.13 14.92
N LEU A 177 10.24 6.17 14.56
CA LEU A 177 8.93 6.49 15.10
C LEU A 177 7.77 5.74 14.41
N TYR A 178 8.03 5.05 13.28
CA TYR A 178 7.00 4.35 12.52
C TYR A 178 6.48 3.09 13.19
N SER A 179 7.25 2.50 14.09
CA SER A 179 6.86 1.25 14.76
C SER A 179 7.53 1.15 16.13
N ARG A 180 6.77 0.67 17.10
CA ARG A 180 7.29 0.30 18.42
C ARG A 180 7.76 -1.16 18.48
N ALA A 181 7.39 -1.97 17.50
CA ALA A 181 7.85 -3.35 17.41
C ALA A 181 9.30 -3.42 16.93
N PRO A 182 10.07 -4.42 17.37
CA PRO A 182 11.38 -4.69 16.81
C PRO A 182 11.30 -4.85 15.30
N ARG A 183 12.19 -4.14 14.58
CA ARG A 183 12.28 -4.26 13.13
C ARG A 183 13.12 -5.48 12.76
N ASP A 184 12.73 -6.15 11.69
CA ASP A 184 13.60 -7.13 11.04
C ASP A 184 14.81 -6.38 10.46
N PRO A 185 16.05 -6.66 10.93
CA PRO A 185 17.24 -5.94 10.50
C PRO A 185 17.54 -6.12 9.00
N ASP A 186 17.06 -7.21 8.41
CA ASP A 186 17.31 -7.53 7.01
C ASP A 186 16.20 -7.02 6.06
N ALA A 187 15.13 -6.44 6.59
CA ALA A 187 13.99 -5.99 5.77
C ALA A 187 14.42 -4.99 4.68
N ASN A 188 15.24 -4.00 5.04
CA ASN A 188 15.74 -3.01 4.09
C ASN A 188 16.65 -3.62 3.02
N ALA A 189 17.45 -4.63 3.38
CA ALA A 189 18.34 -5.32 2.44
C ALA A 189 17.59 -6.18 1.42
N ARG A 190 16.39 -6.68 1.80
CA ARG A 190 15.53 -7.45 0.90
C ARG A 190 14.70 -6.58 -0.03
N THR A 191 14.42 -5.34 0.34
CA THR A 191 13.55 -4.43 -0.40
C THR A 191 14.23 -3.95 -1.67
N LEU A 192 13.53 -4.06 -2.79
CA LEU A 192 13.95 -3.44 -4.05
C LEU A 192 13.40 -2.01 -4.13
N TRP A 193 14.29 -1.06 -3.95
CA TRP A 193 13.96 0.36 -3.93
C TRP A 193 13.88 0.96 -5.34
N ASN A 194 12.88 1.82 -5.56
CA ASN A 194 12.82 2.73 -6.70
C ASN A 194 12.51 4.16 -6.22
N PHE A 195 13.55 4.93 -6.01
CA PHE A 195 13.44 6.30 -5.53
C PHE A 195 12.79 7.24 -6.55
N ASP A 196 12.88 6.95 -7.85
CA ASP A 196 12.27 7.78 -8.89
C ASP A 196 10.74 7.81 -8.76
N VAL A 197 10.10 6.66 -8.54
CA VAL A 197 8.65 6.57 -8.29
C VAL A 197 8.28 7.27 -6.99
N MET A 198 9.06 7.04 -5.93
CA MET A 198 8.83 7.65 -4.62
C MET A 198 8.88 9.18 -4.71
N HIS A 199 9.92 9.73 -5.33
CA HIS A 199 10.08 11.19 -5.47
C HIS A 199 9.04 11.78 -6.44
N HIS A 200 8.68 11.06 -7.51
CA HIS A 200 7.66 11.53 -8.46
C HIS A 200 6.29 11.66 -7.78
N PHE A 201 5.87 10.63 -7.05
CA PHE A 201 4.59 10.66 -6.33
C PHE A 201 4.64 11.66 -5.16
N GLY A 202 5.67 11.58 -4.31
CA GLY A 202 5.85 12.43 -3.14
C GLY A 202 5.98 13.92 -3.48
N GLY A 203 6.61 14.28 -4.60
CA GLY A 203 6.69 15.67 -5.09
C GLY A 203 5.51 16.08 -5.98
N GLY A 204 4.53 15.21 -6.19
CA GLY A 204 3.44 15.39 -7.14
C GLY A 204 2.05 15.15 -6.58
N GLU A 205 1.48 13.99 -6.89
CA GLU A 205 0.09 13.66 -6.56
C GLU A 205 -0.14 13.52 -5.06
N ASP A 206 0.87 13.10 -4.29
CA ASP A 206 0.81 12.97 -2.84
C ASP A 206 0.42 14.27 -2.12
N HIS A 207 0.76 15.41 -2.70
CA HIS A 207 0.41 16.73 -2.13
C HIS A 207 -1.05 17.15 -2.35
N ARG A 208 -1.82 16.45 -3.19
CA ARG A 208 -3.13 16.95 -3.65
C ARG A 208 -4.23 15.91 -3.77
N PHE A 209 -3.93 14.61 -3.57
CA PHE A 209 -4.98 13.62 -3.69
C PHE A 209 -6.02 13.78 -2.56
N ASP A 210 -7.28 13.53 -2.91
CA ASP A 210 -8.43 13.51 -2.01
C ASP A 210 -9.42 12.47 -2.52
N LEU A 211 -9.43 11.31 -1.90
CA LEU A 211 -10.34 10.21 -2.20
C LEU A 211 -11.58 10.19 -1.29
N LEU A 212 -11.63 11.06 -0.24
CA LEU A 212 -12.74 11.08 0.71
C LEU A 212 -14.11 11.20 0.01
N PRO A 213 -14.30 12.10 -0.98
CA PRO A 213 -15.59 12.20 -1.67
C PRO A 213 -15.98 10.95 -2.43
N ASP A 214 -14.99 10.16 -2.87
CA ASP A 214 -15.22 8.95 -3.65
C ASP A 214 -15.49 7.72 -2.80
N LEU A 215 -15.18 7.74 -1.50
CA LEU A 215 -15.41 6.60 -0.59
C LEU A 215 -16.88 6.20 -0.52
N ALA A 216 -17.82 7.12 -0.74
CA ALA A 216 -19.24 6.81 -0.84
C ALA A 216 -19.60 5.84 -1.99
N ARG A 217 -18.67 5.59 -2.93
CA ARG A 217 -18.83 4.60 -4.01
C ARG A 217 -18.48 3.19 -3.58
N LEU A 218 -17.82 3.00 -2.44
CA LEU A 218 -17.45 1.68 -1.94
C LEU A 218 -18.70 0.83 -1.70
N ARG A 219 -18.72 -0.37 -2.27
CA ARG A 219 -19.85 -1.30 -2.18
C ARG A 219 -19.53 -2.58 -1.44
N CYS A 220 -18.28 -2.80 -1.09
CA CYS A 220 -17.84 -3.99 -0.38
C CYS A 220 -17.59 -3.71 1.10
N PRO A 221 -17.72 -4.73 1.97
CA PRO A 221 -17.31 -4.62 3.36
C PRO A 221 -15.85 -4.18 3.46
N THR A 222 -15.58 -3.16 4.28
CA THR A 222 -14.27 -2.56 4.45
C THR A 222 -13.88 -2.59 5.93
N LEU A 223 -12.68 -3.12 6.21
CA LEU A 223 -12.05 -3.07 7.53
C LEU A 223 -10.95 -2.01 7.50
N VAL A 224 -10.99 -1.07 8.44
CA VAL A 224 -9.96 -0.03 8.60
C VAL A 224 -9.18 -0.33 9.88
N LEU A 225 -7.85 -0.38 9.76
CA LEU A 225 -6.91 -0.66 10.84
C LEU A 225 -5.82 0.40 10.88
N GLY A 226 -5.44 0.86 12.08
CA GLY A 226 -4.34 1.80 12.25
C GLY A 226 -3.77 1.77 13.65
N GLY A 227 -2.54 2.23 13.81
CA GLY A 227 -1.90 2.45 15.10
C GLY A 227 -2.28 3.81 15.68
N GLU A 228 -2.52 3.89 17.00
CA GLU A 228 -2.79 5.17 17.68
C GLU A 228 -1.62 6.16 17.55
N ASP A 229 -0.40 5.63 17.45
CA ASP A 229 0.82 6.41 17.34
C ASP A 229 1.43 6.38 15.93
N ASP A 230 0.64 6.07 14.90
CA ASP A 230 1.11 6.15 13.52
C ASP A 230 1.40 7.62 13.15
N PRO A 231 2.66 7.99 12.81
CA PRO A 231 3.00 9.38 12.53
C PRO A 231 2.64 9.82 11.11
N ILE A 232 2.35 8.88 10.21
CA ILE A 232 2.08 9.18 8.79
C ILE A 232 0.60 9.09 8.47
N CYS A 233 0.00 7.95 8.82
CA CYS A 233 -1.42 7.69 8.62
C CYS A 233 -2.08 7.71 9.99
N THR A 234 -2.37 8.90 10.49
CA THR A 234 -2.80 9.10 11.87
C THR A 234 -4.13 8.40 12.18
N ILE A 235 -4.43 8.22 13.46
CA ILE A 235 -5.71 7.62 13.87
C ILE A 235 -6.91 8.43 13.35
N ASP A 236 -6.76 9.76 13.21
CA ASP A 236 -7.79 10.62 12.63
C ASP A 236 -7.98 10.35 11.13
N ASP A 237 -6.93 9.95 10.40
CA ASP A 237 -7.06 9.56 8.99
C ASP A 237 -7.82 8.23 8.85
N GLN A 238 -7.62 7.31 9.79
CA GLN A 238 -8.42 6.07 9.87
C GLN A 238 -9.89 6.37 10.16
N ALA A 239 -10.17 7.32 11.06
CA ALA A 239 -11.51 7.77 11.38
C ALA A 239 -12.19 8.45 10.17
N ASP A 240 -11.46 9.28 9.43
CA ASP A 240 -11.96 9.92 8.20
C ASP A 240 -12.35 8.86 7.13
N ILE A 241 -11.64 7.74 7.03
CA ILE A 241 -11.98 6.65 6.10
C ILE A 241 -13.21 5.87 6.57
N ALA A 242 -13.38 5.71 7.88
CA ALA A 242 -14.42 4.88 8.47
C ALA A 242 -15.78 5.61 8.61
N ALA A 243 -15.82 6.95 8.42
CA ALA A 243 -17.00 7.79 8.57
C ALA A 243 -17.94 7.66 7.36
#